data_330f9fdd8c10140bb187e59b643ef5c9
#
_entry.id   330f9fdd8c10140bb187e59b643ef5c9
#
_cell.length_a   1.000
_cell.length_b   1.000
_cell.length_c   1.000
_cell.angle_alpha   90.00
_cell.angle_beta   90.00
_cell.angle_gamma   90.00
#
_symmetry.space_group_name_H-M   'P 1'
#
loop_
_entity.id
_entity.type
_entity.pdbx_description
1 polymer ?
#
loop_
_entity_poly.entity_id
_entity_poly.type
_entity_poly.pdbx_seq_one_letter_code
_entity_poly.pdbx_strand_id
1 'polypeptide(L)'
;MMKLRPYQEEAVKAIRENWDQWQRELLVLPTGCGKTVVFNTVAHDRPGNVLILAHREELIEQARDKYHRMFEDMPGKIKASETEIRRVTVGSVQTMCRRDYAGLFGTVIVDEAHHSVSDSYQAVLGQFPSAKVLGVTATPDRGDKKSLARYYDGIAYEYGLKQAVADGYLCNITARTVPLQIGMDNVKISMGDFQVDSVAEALEPYLPKIAEAVQLYASSRKTVIFCPLISIAKELAGYIPGAREVNGDSPDRKETLEWFDQAGPGAVLCNAMLLTEGWDCPSVDCVVVLRPTKIRSLYAQMVGRGTRLSPGKENLLILDFLWMCQKHNLCKPARLISDNEEDVETVTRASTEDDIDLFDAVTDAEEQRRTTLAEALARQKQKKSKLINPLEIFSLLDDIGLADYEPTFKWEEAAASEKQVKALLAFGIDADGVSKGYASQILDRIFDRRRQDKASLRQISCLRKFGYDPIDWSFDQASKKISQLAAVGWKRWRLHE
;
A
#
# COMPACT_ATOMS: atom_id res chain seq x y z
N MET A 1 -13.05 -2.48 -26.42
CA MET A 1 -12.04 -2.86 -25.41
C MET A 1 -11.77 -1.66 -24.50
N MET A 2 -11.77 -1.82 -23.20
CA MET A 2 -11.51 -0.75 -22.23
C MET A 2 -10.05 -0.28 -22.35
N LYS A 3 -9.81 1.04 -22.42
CA LYS A 3 -8.44 1.58 -22.48
C LYS A 3 -7.81 1.49 -21.09
N LEU A 4 -6.65 0.86 -20.99
CA LEU A 4 -5.88 0.81 -19.76
C LEU A 4 -5.25 2.19 -19.44
N ARG A 5 -5.04 2.47 -18.17
CA ARG A 5 -4.25 3.61 -17.72
C ARG A 5 -2.76 3.30 -17.87
N PRO A 6 -1.86 4.29 -18.00
CA PRO A 6 -0.43 4.05 -18.22
C PRO A 6 0.20 3.04 -17.24
N TYR A 7 0.00 3.24 -15.94
CA TYR A 7 0.52 2.31 -14.92
C TYR A 7 -0.08 0.90 -15.00
N GLN A 8 -1.32 0.74 -15.52
CA GLN A 8 -1.93 -0.57 -15.74
C GLN A 8 -1.30 -1.29 -16.94
N GLU A 9 -0.95 -0.53 -17.99
CA GLU A 9 -0.20 -1.06 -19.15
C GLU A 9 1.19 -1.51 -18.72
N GLU A 10 1.89 -0.69 -17.92
CA GLU A 10 3.19 -1.03 -17.33
C GLU A 10 3.11 -2.29 -16.46
N ALA A 11 2.09 -2.40 -15.60
CA ALA A 11 1.86 -3.56 -14.76
C ALA A 11 1.66 -4.84 -15.59
N VAL A 12 0.79 -4.80 -16.62
CA VAL A 12 0.56 -5.95 -17.52
C VAL A 12 1.84 -6.34 -18.25
N LYS A 13 2.62 -5.36 -18.70
CA LYS A 13 3.91 -5.59 -19.37
C LYS A 13 4.92 -6.24 -18.41
N ALA A 14 5.10 -5.70 -17.21
CA ALA A 14 6.02 -6.23 -16.21
C ALA A 14 5.68 -7.68 -15.81
N ILE A 15 4.39 -7.99 -15.60
CA ILE A 15 3.91 -9.34 -15.32
C ILE A 15 4.31 -10.30 -16.45
N ARG A 16 4.13 -9.92 -17.71
CA ARG A 16 4.48 -10.79 -18.86
C ARG A 16 5.99 -11.05 -18.94
N GLU A 17 6.81 -10.01 -18.75
CA GLU A 17 8.26 -10.09 -18.83
C GLU A 17 8.86 -10.93 -17.69
N ASN A 18 8.33 -10.81 -16.48
CA ASN A 18 8.83 -11.57 -15.33
C ASN A 18 8.45 -13.05 -15.38
N TRP A 19 7.36 -13.45 -16.01
CA TRP A 19 6.99 -14.84 -16.15
C TRP A 19 7.97 -15.71 -16.96
N ASP A 20 8.92 -15.10 -17.65
CA ASP A 20 10.02 -15.85 -18.27
C ASP A 20 11.01 -16.40 -17.22
N GLN A 21 11.14 -15.71 -16.07
CA GLN A 21 12.07 -16.05 -15.00
C GLN A 21 11.37 -16.60 -13.73
N TRP A 22 10.18 -16.08 -13.40
CA TRP A 22 9.43 -16.42 -12.20
C TRP A 22 8.23 -17.33 -12.51
N GLN A 23 7.88 -18.17 -11.54
CA GLN A 23 6.67 -18.98 -11.61
C GLN A 23 5.52 -18.29 -10.86
N ARG A 24 5.83 -17.64 -9.76
CA ARG A 24 4.86 -17.00 -8.87
C ARG A 24 5.28 -15.57 -8.60
N GLU A 25 4.44 -14.62 -8.94
CA GLU A 25 4.75 -13.20 -8.80
C GLU A 25 3.60 -12.41 -8.21
N LEU A 26 3.91 -11.24 -7.64
CA LEU A 26 2.95 -10.34 -7.01
C LEU A 26 2.75 -9.10 -7.84
N LEU A 27 1.50 -8.65 -7.92
CA LEU A 27 1.08 -7.33 -8.33
C LEU A 27 0.59 -6.56 -7.11
N VAL A 28 1.19 -5.43 -6.83
CA VAL A 28 0.81 -4.54 -5.73
C VAL A 28 0.23 -3.25 -6.29
N LEU A 29 -1.08 -3.05 -6.08
CA LEU A 29 -1.82 -1.84 -6.49
C LEU A 29 -2.75 -1.39 -5.37
N PRO A 30 -2.84 -0.08 -5.03
CA PRO A 30 -3.76 0.42 -4.02
C PRO A 30 -5.22 0.07 -4.33
N THR A 31 -6.06 0.05 -3.31
CA THR A 31 -7.51 -0.02 -3.49
C THR A 31 -7.97 1.18 -4.31
N GLY A 32 -8.83 0.97 -5.31
CA GLY A 32 -9.28 2.03 -6.23
C GLY A 32 -8.45 2.17 -7.51
N CYS A 33 -7.24 1.60 -7.60
CA CYS A 33 -6.39 1.63 -8.81
C CYS A 33 -6.71 0.56 -9.84
N GLY A 34 -7.81 -0.17 -9.69
CA GLY A 34 -8.29 -1.10 -10.72
C GLY A 34 -7.52 -2.40 -10.83
N LYS A 35 -7.12 -3.01 -9.71
CA LYS A 35 -6.55 -4.37 -9.63
C LYS A 35 -7.27 -5.36 -10.55
N THR A 36 -8.61 -5.37 -10.46
CA THR A 36 -9.48 -6.26 -11.28
C THR A 36 -9.34 -6.01 -12.79
N VAL A 37 -9.08 -4.76 -13.22
CA VAL A 37 -8.84 -4.45 -14.63
C VAL A 37 -7.54 -5.07 -15.10
N VAL A 38 -6.45 -4.93 -14.31
CA VAL A 38 -5.13 -5.47 -14.66
C VAL A 38 -5.17 -6.99 -14.71
N PHE A 39 -5.67 -7.64 -13.67
CA PHE A 39 -5.66 -9.11 -13.64
C PHE A 39 -6.64 -9.74 -14.67
N ASN A 40 -7.77 -9.11 -14.97
CA ASN A 40 -8.65 -9.57 -16.04
C ASN A 40 -8.01 -9.40 -17.43
N THR A 41 -7.25 -8.33 -17.65
CA THR A 41 -6.45 -8.18 -18.89
C THR A 41 -5.41 -9.28 -19.00
N VAL A 42 -4.69 -9.55 -17.92
CA VAL A 42 -3.73 -10.68 -17.87
C VAL A 42 -4.44 -12.00 -18.15
N ALA A 43 -5.59 -12.27 -17.51
CA ALA A 43 -6.37 -13.49 -17.74
C ALA A 43 -6.85 -13.62 -19.19
N HIS A 44 -7.23 -12.50 -19.82
CA HIS A 44 -7.67 -12.50 -21.21
C HIS A 44 -6.52 -12.82 -22.17
N ASP A 45 -5.35 -12.27 -21.93
CA ASP A 45 -4.21 -12.39 -22.83
C ASP A 45 -3.43 -13.70 -22.69
N ARG A 46 -3.61 -14.42 -21.56
CA ARG A 46 -2.90 -15.70 -21.33
C ARG A 46 -3.44 -16.82 -22.19
N PRO A 47 -2.54 -17.63 -22.80
CA PRO A 47 -2.97 -18.86 -23.48
C PRO A 47 -3.43 -19.92 -22.49
N GLY A 48 -4.34 -20.78 -22.92
CA GLY A 48 -4.87 -21.88 -22.12
C GLY A 48 -5.90 -21.45 -21.08
N ASN A 49 -6.19 -22.34 -20.15
CA ASN A 49 -7.19 -22.09 -19.12
C ASN A 49 -6.61 -21.30 -17.96
N VAL A 50 -7.34 -20.28 -17.53
CA VAL A 50 -6.99 -19.37 -16.44
C VAL A 50 -8.02 -19.50 -15.32
N LEU A 51 -7.54 -19.68 -14.09
CA LEU A 51 -8.34 -19.68 -12.87
C LEU A 51 -8.13 -18.38 -12.12
N ILE A 52 -9.21 -17.68 -11.78
CA ILE A 52 -9.22 -16.55 -10.85
C ILE A 52 -9.79 -17.03 -9.54
N LEU A 53 -9.01 -16.98 -8.45
CA LEU A 53 -9.41 -17.41 -7.12
C LEU A 53 -9.90 -16.22 -6.28
N ALA A 54 -11.08 -16.36 -5.70
CA ALA A 54 -11.64 -15.42 -4.75
C ALA A 54 -12.28 -16.16 -3.57
N HIS A 55 -12.37 -15.50 -2.41
CA HIS A 55 -12.87 -16.13 -1.18
C HIS A 55 -14.31 -15.73 -0.83
N ARG A 56 -14.84 -14.65 -1.44
CA ARG A 56 -16.23 -14.16 -1.22
C ARG A 56 -17.03 -14.18 -2.50
N GLU A 57 -18.35 -14.37 -2.34
CA GLU A 57 -19.28 -14.39 -3.47
C GLU A 57 -19.29 -13.09 -4.24
N GLU A 58 -19.31 -11.97 -3.52
CA GLU A 58 -19.32 -10.64 -4.13
C GLU A 58 -18.09 -10.42 -5.02
N LEU A 59 -16.91 -10.91 -4.60
CA LEU A 59 -15.69 -10.81 -5.39
C LEU A 59 -15.74 -11.71 -6.64
N ILE A 60 -16.33 -12.90 -6.52
CA ILE A 60 -16.52 -13.80 -7.65
C ILE A 60 -17.38 -13.13 -8.73
N GLU A 61 -18.56 -12.62 -8.34
CA GLU A 61 -19.47 -11.98 -9.28
C GLU A 61 -18.85 -10.70 -9.86
N GLN A 62 -18.18 -9.88 -9.06
CA GLN A 62 -17.52 -8.68 -9.55
C GLN A 62 -16.40 -8.97 -10.55
N ALA A 63 -15.58 -9.99 -10.29
CA ALA A 63 -14.52 -10.39 -11.23
C ALA A 63 -15.15 -10.84 -12.57
N ARG A 64 -16.21 -11.64 -12.51
CA ARG A 64 -16.95 -12.11 -13.71
C ARG A 64 -17.60 -10.97 -14.48
N ASP A 65 -18.38 -10.12 -13.79
CA ASP A 65 -19.08 -8.99 -14.42
C ASP A 65 -18.09 -8.00 -15.03
N LYS A 66 -16.99 -7.72 -14.33
CA LYS A 66 -15.95 -6.82 -14.83
C LYS A 66 -15.27 -7.39 -16.06
N TYR A 67 -14.93 -8.68 -16.06
CA TYR A 67 -14.38 -9.37 -17.22
C TYR A 67 -15.34 -9.32 -18.41
N HIS A 68 -16.62 -9.65 -18.17
CA HIS A 68 -17.64 -9.60 -19.21
C HIS A 68 -17.80 -8.20 -19.83
N ARG A 69 -17.82 -7.15 -19.00
CA ARG A 69 -17.88 -5.75 -19.52
C ARG A 69 -16.64 -5.36 -20.32
N MET A 70 -15.47 -5.92 -20.02
CA MET A 70 -14.23 -5.60 -20.72
C MET A 70 -14.08 -6.33 -22.05
N PHE A 71 -14.54 -7.60 -22.11
CA PHE A 71 -14.19 -8.51 -23.22
C PHE A 71 -15.43 -9.14 -23.90
N GLU A 72 -16.63 -8.83 -23.44
CA GLU A 72 -17.90 -9.40 -23.94
C GLU A 72 -17.95 -10.93 -23.87
N ASP A 73 -17.12 -11.53 -23.01
CA ASP A 73 -17.03 -12.96 -22.74
C ASP A 73 -17.30 -13.20 -21.24
N MET A 74 -18.21 -14.14 -20.94
CA MET A 74 -18.60 -14.43 -19.56
C MET A 74 -17.72 -15.57 -19.00
N PRO A 75 -16.92 -15.31 -17.92
CA PRO A 75 -16.13 -16.37 -17.29
C PRO A 75 -16.98 -17.49 -16.70
N GLY A 76 -16.44 -18.70 -16.70
CA GLY A 76 -17.00 -19.82 -15.94
C GLY A 76 -17.04 -19.54 -14.44
N LYS A 77 -17.79 -20.36 -13.70
CA LYS A 77 -17.95 -20.22 -12.24
C LYS A 77 -17.83 -21.56 -11.54
N ILE A 78 -17.03 -21.62 -10.49
CA ILE A 78 -16.91 -22.76 -9.58
C ILE A 78 -17.24 -22.30 -8.17
N LYS A 79 -18.48 -22.60 -7.71
CA LYS A 79 -18.93 -22.23 -6.36
C LYS A 79 -20.02 -23.18 -5.88
N ALA A 80 -19.88 -23.71 -4.69
CA ALA A 80 -20.85 -24.65 -4.08
C ALA A 80 -21.20 -25.81 -5.03
N SER A 81 -22.45 -25.94 -5.47
CA SER A 81 -22.90 -26.97 -6.44
C SER A 81 -22.67 -26.53 -7.89
N GLU A 82 -22.42 -25.26 -8.15
CA GLU A 82 -22.22 -24.72 -9.49
C GLU A 82 -20.81 -24.99 -9.99
N THR A 83 -20.68 -25.61 -11.15
CA THR A 83 -19.38 -25.90 -11.77
C THR A 83 -19.53 -25.71 -13.28
N GLU A 84 -19.15 -24.55 -13.74
CA GLU A 84 -19.05 -24.19 -15.15
C GLU A 84 -17.61 -23.83 -15.45
N ILE A 85 -16.91 -24.64 -16.22
CA ILE A 85 -15.51 -24.42 -16.59
C ILE A 85 -15.47 -23.82 -17.99
N ARG A 86 -14.84 -22.65 -18.11
CA ARG A 86 -14.53 -21.96 -19.37
C ARG A 86 -13.05 -21.61 -19.41
N ARG A 87 -12.58 -21.06 -20.53
CA ARG A 87 -11.18 -20.64 -20.68
C ARG A 87 -10.72 -19.74 -19.54
N VAL A 88 -11.52 -18.76 -19.16
CA VAL A 88 -11.35 -18.02 -17.90
C VAL A 88 -12.47 -18.48 -16.95
N THR A 89 -12.10 -18.89 -15.77
CA THR A 89 -13.03 -19.40 -14.75
C THR A 89 -12.74 -18.71 -13.42
N VAL A 90 -13.78 -18.23 -12.73
CA VAL A 90 -13.66 -17.69 -11.39
C VAL A 90 -14.11 -18.74 -10.38
N GLY A 91 -13.23 -19.07 -9.44
CA GLY A 91 -13.45 -20.15 -8.48
C GLY A 91 -13.43 -19.68 -7.03
N SER A 92 -14.37 -20.22 -6.23
CA SER A 92 -14.35 -20.07 -4.77
C SER A 92 -13.28 -20.98 -4.17
N VAL A 93 -12.36 -20.41 -3.38
CA VAL A 93 -11.32 -21.18 -2.68
C VAL A 93 -11.92 -22.28 -1.83
N GLN A 94 -13.03 -22.00 -1.09
CA GLN A 94 -13.70 -22.97 -0.22
C GLN A 94 -14.28 -24.17 -0.98
N THR A 95 -14.65 -23.97 -2.25
CA THR A 95 -15.12 -25.06 -3.11
C THR A 95 -13.96 -25.81 -3.74
N MET A 96 -12.99 -25.08 -4.25
CA MET A 96 -11.83 -25.62 -4.98
C MET A 96 -10.91 -26.47 -4.07
N CYS A 97 -10.69 -26.08 -2.80
CA CYS A 97 -9.85 -26.87 -1.89
C CYS A 97 -10.45 -28.23 -1.49
N ARG A 98 -11.73 -28.47 -1.77
CA ARG A 98 -12.46 -29.74 -1.47
C ARG A 98 -12.66 -30.65 -2.68
N ARG A 99 -12.21 -30.24 -3.86
CA ARG A 99 -12.41 -30.94 -5.12
C ARG A 99 -11.10 -30.99 -5.90
N ASP A 100 -10.99 -31.98 -6.77
CA ASP A 100 -9.82 -32.12 -7.63
C ASP A 100 -10.06 -31.49 -9.00
N TYR A 101 -9.18 -30.56 -9.33
CA TYR A 101 -9.11 -29.85 -10.61
C TYR A 101 -7.69 -29.90 -11.20
N ALA A 102 -6.85 -30.83 -10.74
CA ALA A 102 -5.45 -30.93 -11.12
C ALA A 102 -5.24 -30.89 -12.64
N GLY A 103 -4.29 -30.08 -13.07
CA GLY A 103 -3.89 -29.94 -14.48
C GLY A 103 -4.85 -29.16 -15.39
N LEU A 104 -6.02 -28.72 -14.90
CA LEU A 104 -6.99 -27.99 -15.73
C LEU A 104 -6.58 -26.55 -16.07
N PHE A 105 -5.81 -25.90 -15.19
CA PHE A 105 -5.45 -24.48 -15.32
C PHE A 105 -3.94 -24.30 -15.40
N GLY A 106 -3.49 -23.63 -16.45
CA GLY A 106 -2.08 -23.29 -16.66
C GLY A 106 -1.67 -21.94 -16.07
N THR A 107 -2.66 -21.14 -15.66
CA THR A 107 -2.45 -19.85 -14.96
C THR A 107 -3.45 -19.74 -13.83
N VAL A 108 -2.99 -19.31 -12.66
CA VAL A 108 -3.84 -19.06 -11.49
C VAL A 108 -3.63 -17.61 -11.04
N ILE A 109 -4.70 -16.86 -10.92
CA ILE A 109 -4.70 -15.49 -10.38
C ILE A 109 -5.36 -15.53 -9.01
N VAL A 110 -4.68 -15.01 -8.00
CA VAL A 110 -5.17 -14.97 -6.62
C VAL A 110 -5.50 -13.52 -6.28
N ASP A 111 -6.80 -13.20 -6.24
CA ASP A 111 -7.23 -11.89 -5.74
C ASP A 111 -7.11 -11.84 -4.21
N GLU A 112 -6.72 -10.68 -3.69
CA GLU A 112 -6.36 -10.45 -2.29
C GLU A 112 -5.30 -11.47 -1.79
N ALA A 113 -4.15 -11.48 -2.46
CA ALA A 113 -3.07 -12.46 -2.28
C ALA A 113 -2.54 -12.57 -0.84
N HIS A 114 -2.81 -11.61 0.04
CA HIS A 114 -2.47 -11.72 1.47
C HIS A 114 -3.18 -12.91 2.14
N HIS A 115 -4.30 -13.40 1.59
CA HIS A 115 -4.95 -14.65 2.02
C HIS A 115 -4.27 -15.92 1.51
N SER A 116 -3.38 -15.81 0.51
CA SER A 116 -2.77 -16.99 -0.12
C SER A 116 -1.86 -17.79 0.81
N VAL A 117 -1.45 -17.23 1.95
CA VAL A 117 -0.65 -17.93 2.97
C VAL A 117 -1.43 -18.98 3.75
N SER A 118 -2.77 -18.99 3.66
CA SER A 118 -3.62 -19.95 4.38
C SER A 118 -3.62 -21.35 3.73
N ASP A 119 -3.86 -22.40 4.54
CA ASP A 119 -3.84 -23.79 4.09
C ASP A 119 -4.82 -24.06 2.95
N SER A 120 -5.99 -23.42 2.96
CA SER A 120 -7.01 -23.61 1.91
C SER A 120 -6.52 -23.10 0.54
N TYR A 121 -5.85 -21.95 0.50
CA TYR A 121 -5.24 -21.45 -0.73
C TYR A 121 -4.08 -22.32 -1.17
N GLN A 122 -3.21 -22.73 -0.23
CA GLN A 122 -2.08 -23.60 -0.55
C GLN A 122 -2.55 -24.98 -1.06
N ALA A 123 -3.65 -25.52 -0.53
CA ALA A 123 -4.25 -26.75 -1.05
C ALA A 123 -4.73 -26.61 -2.50
N VAL A 124 -5.32 -25.46 -2.86
CA VAL A 124 -5.72 -25.18 -4.25
C VAL A 124 -4.51 -25.00 -5.15
N LEU A 125 -3.54 -24.16 -4.74
CA LEU A 125 -2.33 -23.89 -5.54
C LEU A 125 -1.47 -25.16 -5.74
N GLY A 126 -1.50 -26.08 -4.76
CA GLY A 126 -0.84 -27.38 -4.84
C GLY A 126 -1.37 -28.30 -5.94
N GLN A 127 -2.62 -28.10 -6.40
CA GLN A 127 -3.19 -28.84 -7.53
C GLN A 127 -2.57 -28.42 -8.89
N PHE A 128 -1.92 -27.25 -8.93
CA PHE A 128 -1.39 -26.65 -10.16
C PHE A 128 0.11 -26.33 -10.05
N PRO A 129 0.98 -27.32 -9.79
CA PRO A 129 2.39 -27.08 -9.48
C PRO A 129 3.17 -26.44 -10.63
N SER A 130 2.72 -26.63 -11.88
CA SER A 130 3.36 -26.03 -13.07
C SER A 130 2.70 -24.75 -13.56
N ALA A 131 1.60 -24.31 -12.91
CA ALA A 131 0.92 -23.09 -13.33
C ALA A 131 1.73 -21.84 -13.01
N LYS A 132 1.62 -20.84 -13.86
CA LYS A 132 2.05 -19.47 -13.52
C LYS A 132 1.04 -18.87 -12.54
N VAL A 133 1.53 -18.27 -11.45
CA VAL A 133 0.67 -17.71 -10.41
C VAL A 133 0.89 -16.22 -10.31
N LEU A 134 -0.19 -15.46 -10.42
CA LEU A 134 -0.21 -14.02 -10.15
C LEU A 134 -1.00 -13.76 -8.86
N GLY A 135 -0.33 -13.34 -7.81
CA GLY A 135 -0.97 -12.81 -6.62
C GLY A 135 -1.22 -11.31 -6.77
N VAL A 136 -2.43 -10.87 -6.47
CA VAL A 136 -2.82 -9.46 -6.56
C VAL A 136 -3.23 -8.97 -5.17
N THR A 137 -2.63 -7.90 -4.69
CA THR A 137 -2.93 -7.36 -3.37
C THR A 137 -2.91 -5.84 -3.37
N ALA A 138 -3.51 -5.23 -2.33
CA ALA A 138 -3.34 -3.82 -2.04
C ALA A 138 -1.92 -3.57 -1.47
N THR A 139 -1.72 -2.59 -0.64
CA THR A 139 -0.42 -2.25 -0.06
C THR A 139 -0.07 -3.22 1.09
N PRO A 140 0.73 -4.27 0.88
CA PRO A 140 1.17 -5.14 1.97
C PRO A 140 2.19 -4.40 2.84
N ASP A 141 2.13 -4.59 4.17
CA ASP A 141 3.20 -4.13 5.06
C ASP A 141 4.44 -5.04 4.99
N ARG A 142 5.48 -4.71 5.76
CA ARG A 142 6.71 -5.53 5.80
C ARG A 142 6.45 -6.96 6.27
N GLY A 143 5.53 -7.15 7.22
CA GLY A 143 5.15 -8.46 7.73
C GLY A 143 4.44 -9.29 6.68
N ASP A 144 3.49 -8.67 5.97
CA ASP A 144 2.78 -9.27 4.84
C ASP A 144 3.75 -9.62 3.71
N LYS A 145 4.66 -8.71 3.33
CA LYS A 145 5.70 -8.95 2.31
C LYS A 145 6.58 -10.15 2.68
N LYS A 146 7.07 -10.23 3.93
CA LYS A 146 7.87 -11.38 4.41
C LYS A 146 7.08 -12.70 4.41
N SER A 147 5.79 -12.65 4.73
CA SER A 147 4.92 -13.83 4.68
C SER A 147 4.68 -14.29 3.24
N LEU A 148 4.37 -13.37 2.34
CA LEU A 148 4.16 -13.62 0.91
C LEU A 148 5.44 -14.07 0.19
N ALA A 149 6.61 -13.58 0.58
CA ALA A 149 7.90 -13.95 0.02
C ALA A 149 8.27 -15.44 0.20
N ARG A 150 7.52 -16.17 1.04
CA ARG A 150 7.65 -17.64 1.16
C ARG A 150 7.00 -18.38 0.00
N TYR A 151 6.03 -17.76 -0.67
CA TYR A 151 5.18 -18.37 -1.67
C TYR A 151 5.31 -17.74 -3.07
N TYR A 152 5.87 -16.54 -3.15
CA TYR A 152 6.08 -15.79 -4.39
C TYR A 152 7.56 -15.49 -4.60
N ASP A 153 7.99 -15.47 -5.84
CA ASP A 153 9.39 -15.27 -6.24
C ASP A 153 9.80 -13.80 -6.17
N GLY A 154 8.84 -12.89 -6.40
CA GLY A 154 9.09 -11.46 -6.36
C GLY A 154 7.83 -10.62 -6.61
N ILE A 155 8.01 -9.30 -6.60
CA ILE A 155 6.99 -8.32 -6.98
C ILE A 155 7.25 -7.92 -8.42
N ALA A 156 6.32 -8.25 -9.33
CA ALA A 156 6.41 -7.89 -10.74
C ALA A 156 6.21 -6.39 -10.97
N TYR A 157 5.27 -5.81 -10.26
CA TYR A 157 4.99 -4.39 -10.33
C TYR A 157 4.39 -3.89 -9.02
N GLU A 158 4.90 -2.78 -8.53
CA GLU A 158 4.40 -2.09 -7.34
C GLU A 158 4.08 -0.63 -7.67
N TYR A 159 2.84 -0.22 -7.44
CA TYR A 159 2.39 1.15 -7.60
C TYR A 159 1.90 1.66 -6.25
N GLY A 160 2.59 2.65 -5.69
CA GLY A 160 2.35 3.13 -4.34
C GLY A 160 1.12 4.04 -4.23
N LEU A 161 0.53 4.13 -3.04
CA LEU A 161 -0.59 5.03 -2.76
C LEU A 161 -0.19 6.50 -2.99
N LYS A 162 1.00 6.91 -2.52
CA LYS A 162 1.55 8.26 -2.73
C LYS A 162 1.63 8.62 -4.20
N GLN A 163 2.13 7.70 -5.03
CA GLN A 163 2.23 7.91 -6.46
C GLN A 163 0.85 7.97 -7.13
N ALA A 164 -0.09 7.10 -6.73
CA ALA A 164 -1.45 7.10 -7.27
C ALA A 164 -2.20 8.42 -7.03
N VAL A 165 -1.93 9.06 -5.89
CA VAL A 165 -2.45 10.40 -5.58
C VAL A 165 -1.72 11.48 -6.38
N ALA A 166 -0.39 11.45 -6.43
CA ALA A 166 0.41 12.41 -7.20
C ALA A 166 0.07 12.39 -8.71
N ASP A 167 -0.19 11.21 -9.27
CA ASP A 167 -0.60 11.04 -10.67
C ASP A 167 -2.09 11.35 -10.90
N GLY A 168 -2.84 11.73 -9.86
CA GLY A 168 -4.25 12.11 -9.95
C GLY A 168 -5.21 10.95 -10.22
N TYR A 169 -4.88 9.72 -9.85
CA TYR A 169 -5.77 8.55 -9.97
C TYR A 169 -6.56 8.25 -8.70
N LEU A 170 -6.09 8.75 -7.57
CA LEU A 170 -6.79 8.74 -6.28
C LEU A 170 -6.83 10.16 -5.71
N CYS A 171 -7.80 10.45 -4.84
CA CYS A 171 -7.88 11.75 -4.18
C CYS A 171 -6.85 11.86 -3.05
N ASN A 172 -6.52 13.09 -2.69
CA ASN A 172 -5.68 13.38 -1.54
C ASN A 172 -6.34 12.90 -0.23
N ILE A 173 -5.53 12.67 0.80
CA ILE A 173 -5.98 12.14 2.09
C ILE A 173 -5.61 13.12 3.19
N THR A 174 -6.61 13.59 3.90
CA THR A 174 -6.47 14.37 5.12
C THR A 174 -6.76 13.48 6.33
N ALA A 175 -5.99 13.62 7.39
CA ALA A 175 -6.20 12.85 8.62
C ALA A 175 -6.48 13.76 9.82
N ARG A 176 -7.43 13.34 10.64
CA ARG A 176 -7.75 13.93 11.94
C ARG A 176 -7.82 12.85 12.99
N THR A 177 -7.08 13.01 14.08
CA THR A 177 -7.13 12.10 15.23
C THR A 177 -7.88 12.77 16.39
N VAL A 178 -9.04 12.22 16.77
CA VAL A 178 -9.85 12.72 17.88
C VAL A 178 -9.29 12.20 19.20
N PRO A 179 -8.91 13.07 20.15
CA PRO A 179 -8.24 12.66 21.39
C PRO A 179 -9.20 12.13 22.48
N LEU A 180 -10.04 11.14 22.15
CA LEU A 180 -10.98 10.54 23.12
C LEU A 180 -10.32 9.58 24.11
N GLN A 181 -9.08 9.17 23.89
CA GLN A 181 -8.31 8.28 24.77
C GLN A 181 -9.08 6.99 25.15
N ILE A 182 -9.54 6.27 24.15
CA ILE A 182 -10.27 5.02 24.34
C ILE A 182 -9.32 3.94 24.87
N GLY A 183 -9.58 3.44 26.08
CA GLY A 183 -8.75 2.44 26.76
C GLY A 183 -8.82 1.08 26.08
N MET A 184 -7.67 0.48 25.81
CA MET A 184 -7.55 -0.85 25.18
C MET A 184 -6.94 -1.91 26.11
N ASP A 185 -6.78 -1.62 27.41
CA ASP A 185 -6.06 -2.50 28.35
C ASP A 185 -6.72 -3.87 28.53
N ASN A 186 -8.03 -3.94 28.42
CA ASN A 186 -8.85 -5.15 28.57
C ASN A 186 -9.16 -5.82 27.22
N VAL A 187 -8.73 -5.25 26.10
CA VAL A 187 -9.04 -5.80 24.78
C VAL A 187 -8.18 -7.02 24.51
N LYS A 188 -8.82 -8.13 24.16
CA LYS A 188 -8.19 -9.41 23.89
C LYS A 188 -7.68 -9.47 22.45
N ILE A 189 -6.64 -10.28 22.23
CA ILE A 189 -6.08 -10.57 20.90
C ILE A 189 -6.38 -12.01 20.54
N SER A 190 -6.76 -12.24 19.29
CA SER A 190 -6.96 -13.56 18.69
C SER A 190 -6.49 -13.53 17.24
N MET A 191 -5.80 -14.58 16.81
CA MET A 191 -5.30 -14.72 15.43
C MET A 191 -4.52 -13.51 14.88
N GLY A 192 -3.77 -12.83 15.77
CA GLY A 192 -2.91 -11.69 15.38
C GLY A 192 -3.61 -10.33 15.33
N ASP A 193 -4.93 -10.25 15.55
CA ASP A 193 -5.69 -9.00 15.62
C ASP A 193 -6.57 -8.94 16.89
N PHE A 194 -7.25 -7.81 17.11
CA PHE A 194 -8.12 -7.61 18.26
C PHE A 194 -9.42 -8.40 18.14
N GLN A 195 -9.88 -8.97 19.27
CA GLN A 195 -11.21 -9.57 19.35
C GLN A 195 -12.28 -8.48 19.29
N VAL A 196 -13.17 -8.60 18.30
CA VAL A 196 -14.19 -7.59 18.01
C VAL A 196 -15.17 -7.34 19.18
N ASP A 197 -15.49 -8.40 19.94
CA ASP A 197 -16.38 -8.27 21.11
C ASP A 197 -15.74 -7.41 22.20
N SER A 198 -14.47 -7.64 22.52
CA SER A 198 -13.77 -6.85 23.54
C SER A 198 -13.47 -5.41 23.08
N VAL A 199 -13.34 -5.17 21.77
CA VAL A 199 -13.28 -3.81 21.21
C VAL A 199 -14.62 -3.12 21.35
N ALA A 200 -15.73 -3.81 21.09
CA ALA A 200 -17.08 -3.27 21.23
C ALA A 200 -17.38 -2.84 22.68
N GLU A 201 -17.05 -3.70 23.66
CA GLU A 201 -17.18 -3.37 25.08
C GLU A 201 -16.35 -2.12 25.45
N ALA A 202 -15.15 -1.95 24.91
CA ALA A 202 -14.32 -0.78 25.16
C ALA A 202 -14.87 0.50 24.51
N LEU A 203 -15.59 0.39 23.38
CA LEU A 203 -16.16 1.51 22.64
C LEU A 203 -17.49 2.01 23.18
N GLU A 204 -18.33 1.10 23.70
CA GLU A 204 -19.72 1.37 24.10
C GLU A 204 -19.88 2.65 24.94
N PRO A 205 -19.04 2.92 25.98
CA PRO A 205 -19.16 4.13 26.80
C PRO A 205 -18.86 5.43 26.05
N TYR A 206 -18.21 5.36 24.88
CA TYR A 206 -17.77 6.52 24.12
C TYR A 206 -18.65 6.82 22.90
N LEU A 207 -19.64 5.98 22.57
CA LEU A 207 -20.47 6.15 21.37
C LEU A 207 -21.13 7.52 21.24
N PRO A 208 -21.71 8.14 22.31
CA PRO A 208 -22.24 9.50 22.20
C PRO A 208 -21.20 10.54 21.82
N LYS A 209 -19.97 10.46 22.41
CA LYS A 209 -18.88 11.38 22.10
C LYS A 209 -18.32 11.16 20.69
N ILE A 210 -18.31 9.91 20.22
CA ILE A 210 -17.94 9.57 18.85
C ILE A 210 -18.94 10.19 17.87
N ALA A 211 -20.24 10.08 18.17
CA ALA A 211 -21.29 10.71 17.36
C ALA A 211 -21.15 12.24 17.32
N GLU A 212 -20.87 12.88 18.45
CA GLU A 212 -20.57 14.32 18.51
C GLU A 212 -19.35 14.69 17.65
N ALA A 213 -18.26 13.90 17.71
CA ALA A 213 -17.08 14.13 16.90
C ALA A 213 -17.37 13.97 15.39
N VAL A 214 -18.15 12.97 15.00
CA VAL A 214 -18.58 12.79 13.60
C VAL A 214 -19.40 13.99 13.12
N GLN A 215 -20.33 14.48 13.94
CA GLN A 215 -21.12 15.67 13.61
C GLN A 215 -20.27 16.92 13.53
N LEU A 216 -19.28 17.08 14.41
CA LEU A 216 -18.38 18.24 14.42
C LEU A 216 -17.46 18.28 13.19
N TYR A 217 -16.82 17.17 12.86
CA TYR A 217 -15.76 17.14 11.85
C TYR A 217 -16.21 16.65 10.46
N ALA A 218 -17.35 15.96 10.38
CA ALA A 218 -17.81 15.33 9.15
C ALA A 218 -19.26 15.65 8.75
N SER A 219 -19.89 16.67 9.35
CA SER A 219 -21.31 17.04 9.09
C SER A 219 -21.57 17.46 7.63
N SER A 220 -20.58 17.95 6.91
CA SER A 220 -20.68 18.31 5.49
C SER A 220 -20.13 17.24 4.55
N ARG A 221 -19.78 16.05 5.06
CA ARG A 221 -19.15 14.97 4.31
C ARG A 221 -20.05 13.74 4.21
N LYS A 222 -19.89 13.00 3.14
CA LYS A 222 -20.53 11.70 2.94
C LYS A 222 -19.69 10.62 3.61
N THR A 223 -20.16 10.15 4.78
CA THR A 223 -19.35 9.41 5.74
C THR A 223 -19.69 7.94 5.80
N VAL A 224 -18.67 7.08 5.78
CA VAL A 224 -18.78 5.65 6.11
C VAL A 224 -18.06 5.37 7.43
N ILE A 225 -18.73 4.69 8.36
CA ILE A 225 -18.20 4.31 9.66
C ILE A 225 -18.03 2.79 9.72
N PHE A 226 -16.80 2.32 9.94
CA PHE A 226 -16.50 0.91 10.15
C PHE A 226 -16.47 0.57 11.62
N CYS A 227 -17.50 -0.16 12.07
CA CYS A 227 -17.68 -0.59 13.46
C CYS A 227 -17.17 -2.04 13.66
N PRO A 228 -16.78 -2.42 14.90
CA PRO A 228 -16.39 -3.80 15.22
C PRO A 228 -17.53 -4.79 15.12
N LEU A 229 -18.73 -4.43 15.61
CA LEU A 229 -19.93 -5.27 15.66
C LEU A 229 -21.16 -4.56 15.08
N ILE A 230 -22.13 -5.36 14.65
CA ILE A 230 -23.44 -4.87 14.17
C ILE A 230 -24.19 -4.12 15.28
N SER A 231 -24.12 -4.57 16.54
CA SER A 231 -24.73 -3.88 17.68
C SER A 231 -24.20 -2.45 17.83
N ILE A 232 -22.87 -2.27 17.77
CA ILE A 232 -22.23 -0.96 17.84
C ILE A 232 -22.61 -0.09 16.64
N ALA A 233 -22.69 -0.67 15.44
CA ALA A 233 -23.09 0.08 14.23
C ALA A 233 -24.54 0.59 14.35
N LYS A 234 -25.47 -0.25 14.86
CA LYS A 234 -26.88 0.12 15.10
C LYS A 234 -27.02 1.19 16.17
N GLU A 235 -26.32 1.02 17.28
CA GLU A 235 -26.38 1.95 18.40
C GLU A 235 -25.80 3.31 18.01
N LEU A 236 -24.63 3.34 17.36
CA LEU A 236 -24.02 4.58 16.88
C LEU A 236 -24.90 5.30 15.86
N ALA A 237 -25.52 4.57 14.93
CA ALA A 237 -26.47 5.15 13.98
C ALA A 237 -27.65 5.83 14.69
N GLY A 238 -28.05 5.33 15.84
CA GLY A 238 -29.09 5.95 16.67
C GLY A 238 -28.69 7.28 17.30
N TYR A 239 -27.40 7.52 17.55
CA TYR A 239 -26.86 8.79 18.05
C TYR A 239 -26.63 9.84 16.99
N ILE A 240 -26.52 9.46 15.72
CA ILE A 240 -26.23 10.39 14.61
C ILE A 240 -27.51 10.66 13.81
N PRO A 241 -28.02 11.90 13.79
CA PRO A 241 -29.25 12.22 13.05
C PRO A 241 -29.16 11.86 11.57
N GLY A 242 -30.13 11.09 11.07
CA GLY A 242 -30.20 10.69 9.66
C GLY A 242 -29.22 9.59 9.23
N ALA A 243 -28.40 9.08 10.14
CA ALA A 243 -27.54 7.93 9.85
C ALA A 243 -28.35 6.65 9.64
N ARG A 244 -27.83 5.77 8.79
CA ARG A 244 -28.38 4.40 8.61
C ARG A 244 -27.32 3.37 8.93
N GLU A 245 -27.77 2.19 9.30
CA GLU A 245 -26.92 1.02 9.50
C GLU A 245 -27.17 0.01 8.39
N VAL A 246 -26.11 -0.72 7.98
CA VAL A 246 -26.22 -1.83 7.04
C VAL A 246 -25.32 -2.98 7.46
N ASN A 247 -25.86 -4.20 7.39
CA ASN A 247 -25.12 -5.44 7.65
C ASN A 247 -25.51 -6.56 6.67
N GLY A 248 -24.87 -7.73 6.80
CA GLY A 248 -25.11 -8.88 5.91
C GLY A 248 -26.54 -9.41 5.97
N ASP A 249 -27.20 -9.29 7.12
CA ASP A 249 -28.53 -9.82 7.39
C ASP A 249 -29.64 -8.75 7.25
N SER A 250 -29.28 -7.51 6.87
CA SER A 250 -30.26 -6.43 6.69
C SER A 250 -31.19 -6.75 5.52
N PRO A 251 -32.52 -6.85 5.75
CA PRO A 251 -33.47 -7.16 4.67
C PRO A 251 -33.58 -6.04 3.64
N ASP A 252 -33.33 -4.81 4.05
CA ASP A 252 -33.32 -3.57 3.27
C ASP A 252 -31.92 -3.17 2.76
N ARG A 253 -30.94 -4.10 2.81
CA ARG A 253 -29.55 -3.86 2.43
C ARG A 253 -29.41 -3.13 1.10
N LYS A 254 -30.10 -3.59 0.08
CA LYS A 254 -30.03 -3.02 -1.27
C LYS A 254 -30.57 -1.59 -1.28
N GLU A 255 -31.72 -1.35 -0.67
CA GLU A 255 -32.35 -0.03 -0.59
C GLU A 255 -31.49 0.96 0.20
N THR A 256 -30.89 0.51 1.32
CA THR A 256 -29.99 1.33 2.14
C THR A 256 -28.73 1.73 1.37
N LEU A 257 -28.12 0.82 0.62
CA LEU A 257 -26.95 1.12 -0.20
C LEU A 257 -27.30 2.04 -1.38
N GLU A 258 -28.44 1.82 -2.05
CA GLU A 258 -28.94 2.71 -3.12
C GLU A 258 -29.25 4.11 -2.60
N TRP A 259 -29.89 4.19 -1.41
CA TRP A 259 -30.12 5.47 -0.75
C TRP A 259 -28.79 6.18 -0.48
N PHE A 260 -27.83 5.49 0.11
CA PHE A 260 -26.55 6.10 0.43
C PHE A 260 -25.79 6.53 -0.84
N ASP A 261 -25.85 5.75 -1.92
CA ASP A 261 -25.21 6.12 -3.19
C ASP A 261 -25.78 7.43 -3.76
N GLN A 262 -27.09 7.65 -3.65
CA GLN A 262 -27.78 8.85 -4.12
C GLN A 262 -27.73 10.02 -3.12
N ALA A 263 -27.47 9.77 -1.85
CA ALA A 263 -27.44 10.80 -0.83
C ALA A 263 -26.28 11.79 -1.02
N GLY A 264 -26.54 13.03 -0.66
CA GLY A 264 -25.56 14.14 -0.69
C GLY A 264 -24.64 14.18 0.53
N PRO A 265 -23.88 15.28 0.67
CA PRO A 265 -23.07 15.56 1.85
C PRO A 265 -23.89 15.49 3.16
N GLY A 266 -23.26 15.05 4.24
CA GLY A 266 -23.90 14.85 5.54
C GLY A 266 -24.53 13.47 5.72
N ALA A 267 -24.64 12.65 4.68
CA ALA A 267 -25.13 11.28 4.82
C ALA A 267 -24.10 10.39 5.54
N VAL A 268 -24.58 9.62 6.51
CA VAL A 268 -23.75 8.72 7.32
C VAL A 268 -24.25 7.29 7.22
N LEU A 269 -23.33 6.36 6.92
CA LEU A 269 -23.58 4.92 6.84
C LEU A 269 -22.69 4.17 7.81
N CYS A 270 -23.30 3.54 8.82
CA CYS A 270 -22.59 2.67 9.78
C CYS A 270 -22.64 1.22 9.29
N ASN A 271 -21.51 0.52 9.39
CA ASN A 271 -21.45 -0.89 9.02
C ASN A 271 -20.47 -1.67 9.89
N ALA A 272 -20.69 -2.98 9.99
CA ALA A 272 -19.77 -3.90 10.63
C ALA A 272 -19.16 -4.81 9.55
N MET A 273 -17.98 -4.42 9.01
CA MET A 273 -17.16 -5.18 8.03
C MET A 273 -17.80 -5.50 6.68
N LEU A 274 -19.08 -5.19 6.46
CA LEU A 274 -19.75 -5.50 5.19
C LEU A 274 -19.14 -4.77 4.00
N LEU A 275 -18.77 -3.50 4.21
CA LEU A 275 -18.34 -2.61 3.14
C LEU A 275 -16.82 -2.60 2.91
N THR A 276 -16.06 -3.44 3.60
CA THR A 276 -14.60 -3.53 3.42
C THR A 276 -14.22 -4.08 2.06
N GLU A 277 -15.02 -4.98 1.51
CA GLU A 277 -14.80 -5.60 0.21
C GLU A 277 -16.07 -5.54 -0.64
N GLY A 278 -15.91 -5.51 -1.96
CA GLY A 278 -17.02 -5.68 -2.88
C GLY A 278 -18.00 -4.51 -3.03
N TRP A 279 -17.92 -3.44 -2.26
CA TRP A 279 -18.78 -2.27 -2.38
C TRP A 279 -18.04 -1.09 -3.01
N ASP A 280 -18.74 -0.28 -3.80
CA ASP A 280 -18.18 0.85 -4.54
C ASP A 280 -19.08 2.08 -4.46
N CYS A 281 -18.63 3.12 -3.76
CA CYS A 281 -19.28 4.43 -3.71
C CYS A 281 -18.20 5.54 -3.76
N PRO A 282 -17.81 6.02 -4.95
CA PRO A 282 -16.72 6.98 -5.12
C PRO A 282 -16.95 8.32 -4.43
N SER A 283 -18.20 8.69 -4.20
CA SER A 283 -18.58 9.95 -3.56
C SER A 283 -18.35 10.01 -2.05
N VAL A 284 -17.95 8.90 -1.40
CA VAL A 284 -17.52 8.88 0.00
C VAL A 284 -16.28 9.74 0.17
N ASP A 285 -16.34 10.76 1.02
CA ASP A 285 -15.26 11.70 1.30
C ASP A 285 -14.87 11.79 2.78
N CYS A 286 -15.49 10.96 3.63
CA CYS A 286 -15.06 10.72 5.00
C CYS A 286 -15.14 9.23 5.35
N VAL A 287 -14.08 8.72 5.95
CA VAL A 287 -14.01 7.37 6.52
C VAL A 287 -13.68 7.45 7.99
N VAL A 288 -14.52 6.82 8.82
CA VAL A 288 -14.33 6.71 10.26
C VAL A 288 -13.99 5.27 10.62
N VAL A 289 -12.85 5.05 11.26
CA VAL A 289 -12.37 3.73 11.64
C VAL A 289 -12.57 3.51 13.16
N LEU A 290 -13.66 2.86 13.52
CA LEU A 290 -13.95 2.44 14.91
C LEU A 290 -13.56 0.98 15.17
N ARG A 291 -12.98 0.33 14.20
CA ARG A 291 -12.40 -1.00 14.37
C ARG A 291 -10.88 -0.89 14.35
N PRO A 292 -10.23 -0.69 15.51
CA PRO A 292 -8.78 -0.73 15.58
C PRO A 292 -8.28 -2.08 15.10
N THR A 293 -7.22 -2.08 14.30
CA THR A 293 -6.61 -3.29 13.76
C THR A 293 -5.10 -3.16 13.73
N LYS A 294 -4.43 -4.29 13.79
CA LYS A 294 -2.98 -4.42 13.59
C LYS A 294 -2.66 -4.77 12.13
N ILE A 295 -3.68 -5.13 11.36
CA ILE A 295 -3.56 -5.62 9.98
C ILE A 295 -3.69 -4.44 9.03
N ARG A 296 -2.56 -4.04 8.44
CA ARG A 296 -2.50 -2.90 7.50
C ARG A 296 -3.36 -3.09 6.25
N SER A 297 -3.41 -4.30 5.71
CA SER A 297 -4.24 -4.59 4.54
C SER A 297 -5.72 -4.33 4.81
N LEU A 298 -6.23 -4.72 6.00
CA LEU A 298 -7.59 -4.45 6.41
C LEU A 298 -7.84 -2.94 6.59
N TYR A 299 -6.90 -2.22 7.23
CA TYR A 299 -6.98 -0.77 7.37
C TYR A 299 -7.00 -0.07 6.01
N ALA A 300 -6.10 -0.47 5.11
CA ALA A 300 -6.04 0.06 3.75
C ALA A 300 -7.29 -0.25 2.91
N GLN A 301 -7.94 -1.39 3.12
CA GLN A 301 -9.21 -1.72 2.47
C GLN A 301 -10.35 -0.79 2.96
N MET A 302 -10.46 -0.56 4.29
CA MET A 302 -11.46 0.36 4.86
C MET A 302 -11.29 1.77 4.32
N VAL A 303 -10.08 2.33 4.41
CA VAL A 303 -9.77 3.69 3.93
C VAL A 303 -9.87 3.80 2.42
N GLY A 304 -9.44 2.77 1.70
CA GLY A 304 -9.45 2.73 0.24
C GLY A 304 -10.85 2.85 -0.39
N ARG A 305 -11.92 2.70 0.39
CA ARG A 305 -13.29 2.97 -0.10
C ARG A 305 -13.50 4.45 -0.39
N GLY A 306 -12.84 5.32 0.38
CA GLY A 306 -12.93 6.76 0.22
C GLY A 306 -11.84 7.39 -0.64
N THR A 307 -10.87 6.66 -1.18
CA THR A 307 -9.77 7.26 -1.95
C THR A 307 -10.11 7.55 -3.42
N ARG A 308 -11.23 7.05 -3.93
CA ARG A 308 -11.61 7.22 -5.34
C ARG A 308 -11.99 8.67 -5.65
N LEU A 309 -11.70 9.06 -6.89
CA LEU A 309 -12.12 10.37 -7.40
C LEU A 309 -13.62 10.39 -7.65
N SER A 310 -14.26 11.50 -7.31
CA SER A 310 -15.67 11.79 -7.61
C SER A 310 -15.84 13.28 -7.90
N PRO A 311 -16.77 13.69 -8.78
CA PRO A 311 -17.05 15.09 -9.01
C PRO A 311 -17.40 15.82 -7.71
N GLY A 312 -16.77 16.97 -7.47
CA GLY A 312 -16.99 17.79 -6.27
C GLY A 312 -16.27 17.31 -5.02
N LYS A 313 -15.54 16.21 -5.06
CA LYS A 313 -14.75 15.70 -3.95
C LYS A 313 -13.32 16.23 -4.02
N GLU A 314 -12.90 16.98 -3.02
CA GLU A 314 -11.55 17.56 -2.92
C GLU A 314 -10.53 16.58 -2.33
N ASN A 315 -10.89 15.92 -1.23
CA ASN A 315 -10.04 14.98 -0.52
C ASN A 315 -10.87 13.92 0.21
N LEU A 316 -10.20 12.94 0.78
CA LEU A 316 -10.76 12.01 1.76
C LEU A 316 -10.32 12.45 3.16
N LEU A 317 -11.26 12.66 4.06
CA LEU A 317 -10.97 12.78 5.49
C LEU A 317 -10.96 11.39 6.14
N ILE A 318 -9.85 11.04 6.79
CA ILE A 318 -9.80 9.93 7.74
C ILE A 318 -10.02 10.51 9.13
N LEU A 319 -11.14 10.16 9.75
CA LEU A 319 -11.40 10.47 11.14
C LEU A 319 -11.04 9.25 11.99
N ASP A 320 -9.92 9.33 12.69
CA ASP A 320 -9.43 8.29 13.58
C ASP A 320 -9.55 8.72 15.03
N PHE A 321 -9.41 7.78 15.98
CA PHE A 321 -9.55 8.06 17.41
C PHE A 321 -8.25 7.67 18.12
N LEU A 322 -7.92 8.40 19.20
CA LEU A 322 -6.76 8.10 20.01
C LEU A 322 -7.02 6.88 20.89
N TRP A 323 -6.55 5.72 20.41
CA TRP A 323 -6.63 4.47 21.15
C TRP A 323 -5.46 4.37 22.13
N MET A 324 -5.76 4.26 23.42
CA MET A 324 -4.75 4.06 24.47
C MET A 324 -4.34 2.60 24.51
N CYS A 325 -3.30 2.25 23.75
CA CYS A 325 -2.76 0.90 23.71
C CYS A 325 -1.26 0.90 24.00
N GLN A 326 -0.87 0.49 25.21
CA GLN A 326 0.54 0.43 25.59
C GLN A 326 1.30 -0.80 25.05
N LYS A 327 0.58 -1.82 24.59
CA LYS A 327 1.15 -3.14 24.27
C LYS A 327 1.18 -3.49 22.78
N HIS A 328 0.58 -2.71 21.89
CA HIS A 328 0.35 -3.15 20.52
C HIS A 328 0.45 -2.00 19.52
N ASN A 329 1.15 -2.25 18.41
CA ASN A 329 1.22 -1.35 17.27
C ASN A 329 -0.11 -1.40 16.51
N LEU A 330 -0.90 -0.33 16.61
CA LEU A 330 -2.12 -0.13 15.87
C LEU A 330 -1.85 0.49 14.51
N CYS A 331 -2.64 0.12 13.52
CA CYS A 331 -2.66 0.87 12.27
C CYS A 331 -3.27 2.26 12.51
N LYS A 332 -2.53 3.27 12.15
CA LYS A 332 -2.89 4.69 12.19
C LYS A 332 -2.88 5.25 10.77
N PRO A 333 -3.49 6.41 10.48
CA PRO A 333 -3.50 6.98 9.13
C PRO A 333 -2.13 7.01 8.45
N ALA A 334 -1.08 7.43 9.15
CA ALA A 334 0.28 7.50 8.61
C ALA A 334 0.85 6.13 8.18
N ARG A 335 0.35 5.02 8.74
CA ARG A 335 0.72 3.65 8.33
C ARG A 335 0.33 3.30 6.90
N LEU A 336 -0.59 4.02 6.29
CA LEU A 336 -0.91 3.86 4.88
C LEU A 336 0.27 4.22 3.96
N ILE A 337 1.18 5.08 4.44
CA ILE A 337 2.26 5.67 3.66
C ILE A 337 3.63 5.28 4.20
N SER A 338 3.87 5.36 5.52
CA SER A 338 5.16 5.04 6.15
C SER A 338 5.09 3.77 6.98
N ASP A 339 6.13 2.93 6.87
CA ASP A 339 6.36 1.76 7.72
C ASP A 339 7.18 2.10 8.97
N ASN A 340 7.72 3.31 9.06
CA ASN A 340 8.58 3.73 10.16
C ASN A 340 7.76 4.23 11.35
N GLU A 341 8.03 3.70 12.54
CA GLU A 341 7.29 4.05 13.77
C GLU A 341 7.44 5.51 14.17
N GLU A 342 8.65 6.07 14.03
CA GLU A 342 8.95 7.46 14.40
C GLU A 342 8.18 8.45 13.54
N ASP A 343 8.10 8.19 12.22
CA ASP A 343 7.31 8.99 11.29
C ASP A 343 5.82 8.90 11.65
N VAL A 344 5.32 7.67 11.91
CA VAL A 344 3.91 7.42 12.28
C VAL A 344 3.54 8.13 13.58
N GLU A 345 4.40 8.12 14.59
CA GLU A 345 4.15 8.81 15.86
C GLU A 345 4.15 10.33 15.69
N THR A 346 5.09 10.86 14.92
CA THR A 346 5.19 12.30 14.63
C THR A 346 3.93 12.82 13.92
N VAL A 347 3.51 12.14 12.87
CA VAL A 347 2.31 12.48 12.10
C VAL A 347 1.04 12.31 12.93
N THR A 348 0.94 11.25 13.74
CA THR A 348 -0.22 11.04 14.63
C THR A 348 -0.36 12.18 15.63
N ARG A 349 0.75 12.67 16.19
CA ARG A 349 0.73 13.82 17.12
C ARG A 349 0.22 15.07 16.42
N ALA A 350 0.74 15.39 15.23
CA ALA A 350 0.29 16.54 14.46
C ALA A 350 -1.21 16.47 14.13
N SER A 351 -1.73 15.28 13.78
CA SER A 351 -3.13 15.09 13.45
C SER A 351 -4.10 15.23 14.64
N THR A 352 -3.62 15.25 15.88
CA THR A 352 -4.46 15.54 17.05
C THR A 352 -4.72 17.05 17.22
N GLU A 353 -3.88 17.89 16.68
CA GLU A 353 -4.00 19.35 16.81
C GLU A 353 -4.83 19.95 15.69
N ASP A 354 -4.65 19.50 14.44
CA ASP A 354 -5.35 19.99 13.27
C ASP A 354 -5.60 18.91 12.22
N ASP A 355 -6.42 19.23 11.19
CA ASP A 355 -6.52 18.43 9.97
C ASP A 355 -5.23 18.58 9.17
N ILE A 356 -4.55 17.47 8.93
CA ILE A 356 -3.27 17.47 8.23
C ILE A 356 -3.37 16.77 6.88
N ASP A 357 -2.66 17.29 5.88
CA ASP A 357 -2.36 16.52 4.68
C ASP A 357 -1.43 15.37 5.03
N LEU A 358 -1.87 14.14 4.75
CA LEU A 358 -1.17 12.94 5.21
C LEU A 358 0.16 12.75 4.47
N PHE A 359 0.22 13.11 3.18
CA PHE A 359 1.42 12.93 2.36
C PHE A 359 2.50 13.97 2.69
N ASP A 360 2.09 15.22 2.89
CA ASP A 360 2.99 16.29 3.29
C ASP A 360 3.55 16.03 4.68
N ALA A 361 2.69 15.68 5.66
CA ALA A 361 3.11 15.40 7.03
C ALA A 361 4.08 14.20 7.13
N VAL A 362 3.87 13.12 6.35
CA VAL A 362 4.79 12.00 6.30
C VAL A 362 6.10 12.42 5.63
N THR A 363 6.05 13.21 4.56
CA THR A 363 7.26 13.70 3.88
C THR A 363 8.11 14.56 4.81
N ASP A 364 7.49 15.46 5.57
CA ASP A 364 8.18 16.30 6.56
C ASP A 364 8.81 15.47 7.69
N ALA A 365 8.11 14.46 8.19
CA ALA A 365 8.63 13.54 9.21
C ALA A 365 9.84 12.73 8.69
N GLU A 366 9.76 12.19 7.46
CA GLU A 366 10.86 11.50 6.80
C GLU A 366 12.08 12.42 6.62
N GLU A 367 11.87 13.68 6.25
CA GLU A 367 12.94 14.66 6.06
C GLU A 367 13.64 15.03 7.39
N GLN A 368 12.87 15.22 8.45
CA GLN A 368 13.41 15.44 9.79
C GLN A 368 14.25 14.24 10.25
N ARG A 369 13.74 13.02 10.11
CA ARG A 369 14.46 11.80 10.46
C ARG A 369 15.73 11.61 9.62
N ARG A 370 15.65 11.87 8.31
CA ARG A 370 16.80 11.84 7.40
C ARG A 370 17.91 12.77 7.87
N THR A 371 17.58 13.98 8.24
CA THR A 371 18.53 14.98 8.76
C THR A 371 19.20 14.48 10.04
N THR A 372 18.41 13.98 10.99
CA THR A 372 18.90 13.41 12.25
C THR A 372 19.85 12.23 12.04
N LEU A 373 19.50 11.29 11.15
CA LEU A 373 20.34 10.14 10.80
C LEU A 373 21.65 10.57 10.11
N ALA A 374 21.57 11.52 9.18
CA ALA A 374 22.76 12.03 8.49
C ALA A 374 23.73 12.70 9.46
N GLU A 375 23.23 13.49 10.43
CA GLU A 375 24.04 14.08 11.50
C GLU A 375 24.67 13.03 12.41
N ALA A 376 23.90 11.99 12.80
CA ALA A 376 24.42 10.89 13.63
C ALA A 376 25.55 10.14 12.94
N LEU A 377 25.40 9.81 11.64
CA LEU A 377 26.44 9.18 10.84
C LEU A 377 27.67 10.08 10.65
N ALA A 378 27.47 11.39 10.44
CA ALA A 378 28.57 12.34 10.34
C ALA A 378 29.42 12.41 11.63
N ARG A 379 28.79 12.26 12.81
CA ARG A 379 29.48 12.20 14.11
C ARG A 379 30.29 10.91 14.30
N GLN A 380 29.86 9.79 13.68
CA GLN A 380 30.54 8.49 13.77
C GLN A 380 31.74 8.35 12.83
N LYS A 381 31.94 9.28 11.89
CA LYS A 381 33.04 9.25 10.92
C LYS A 381 34.42 9.41 11.57
N GLN A 382 35.08 8.28 11.84
CA GLN A 382 36.51 8.28 12.28
C GLN A 382 37.51 7.70 11.25
N LYS A 383 37.11 7.21 10.07
CA LYS A 383 38.04 6.65 9.07
C LYS A 383 37.76 7.19 7.67
N LYS A 384 38.78 7.78 7.04
CA LYS A 384 38.74 8.22 5.64
C LYS A 384 38.83 7.02 4.69
N SER A 385 37.74 6.49 4.23
CA SER A 385 37.69 5.63 3.06
C SER A 385 37.60 6.50 1.80
N LYS A 386 38.28 6.10 0.70
CA LYS A 386 38.12 6.71 -0.63
C LYS A 386 36.78 6.33 -1.29
N LEU A 387 36.16 5.27 -0.81
CA LEU A 387 34.87 4.78 -1.30
C LEU A 387 33.72 5.39 -0.45
N ILE A 388 32.57 5.54 -1.08
CA ILE A 388 31.33 5.97 -0.41
C ILE A 388 30.80 4.79 0.38
N ASN A 389 30.50 5.01 1.66
CA ASN A 389 29.85 4.00 2.48
C ASN A 389 28.41 3.78 1.94
N PRO A 390 28.00 2.53 1.66
CA PRO A 390 26.64 2.21 1.20
C PRO A 390 25.56 2.82 2.09
N LEU A 391 25.78 2.81 3.42
CA LEU A 391 24.84 3.37 4.39
C LEU A 391 24.68 4.91 4.33
N GLU A 392 25.56 5.60 3.61
CA GLU A 392 25.47 7.07 3.44
C GLU A 392 24.77 7.48 2.15
N ILE A 393 24.44 6.51 1.28
CA ILE A 393 23.87 6.80 -0.05
C ILE A 393 22.49 7.43 0.09
N PHE A 394 21.70 7.05 1.11
CA PHE A 394 20.40 7.65 1.36
C PHE A 394 20.51 9.18 1.53
N SER A 395 21.52 9.64 2.25
CA SER A 395 21.78 11.06 2.46
C SER A 395 22.28 11.77 1.21
N LEU A 396 23.02 11.07 0.35
CA LEU A 396 23.52 11.63 -0.93
C LEU A 396 22.41 11.75 -1.97
N LEU A 397 21.43 10.85 -1.93
CA LEU A 397 20.32 10.80 -2.89
C LEU A 397 19.03 11.45 -2.35
N ASP A 398 19.04 11.90 -1.11
CA ASP A 398 17.86 12.38 -0.39
C ASP A 398 16.72 11.34 -0.38
N ASP A 399 17.07 10.04 -0.26
CA ASP A 399 16.16 8.89 -0.31
C ASP A 399 16.23 8.09 0.98
N ILE A 400 15.35 8.41 1.94
CA ILE A 400 15.28 7.71 3.24
C ILE A 400 14.89 6.23 3.08
N GLY A 401 14.21 5.85 2.00
CA GLY A 401 13.86 4.47 1.72
C GLY A 401 15.07 3.54 1.57
N LEU A 402 16.25 4.08 1.22
CA LEU A 402 17.49 3.33 1.25
C LEU A 402 17.99 3.05 2.67
N ALA A 403 17.75 3.94 3.63
CA ALA A 403 18.09 3.71 5.04
C ALA A 403 17.16 2.70 5.71
N ASP A 404 15.89 2.68 5.29
CA ASP A 404 14.85 1.80 5.80
C ASP A 404 14.79 0.44 5.09
N TYR A 405 15.63 0.22 4.07
CA TYR A 405 15.60 -1.01 3.30
C TYR A 405 15.90 -2.23 4.17
N GLU A 406 15.01 -3.20 4.15
CA GLU A 406 15.20 -4.54 4.71
C GLU A 406 14.89 -5.60 3.65
N PRO A 407 15.74 -6.64 3.52
CA PRO A 407 15.47 -7.76 2.62
C PRO A 407 14.13 -8.42 2.93
N THR A 408 13.35 -8.73 1.92
CA THR A 408 12.03 -9.39 2.05
C THR A 408 12.07 -10.80 1.48
N PHE A 409 12.68 -10.95 0.30
CA PHE A 409 12.80 -12.23 -0.39
C PHE A 409 14.14 -12.88 -0.10
N LYS A 410 14.20 -14.23 -0.09
CA LYS A 410 15.44 -14.98 0.18
C LYS A 410 16.61 -14.59 -0.72
N TRP A 411 16.34 -14.23 -1.99
CA TRP A 411 17.37 -13.83 -2.92
C TRP A 411 17.98 -12.45 -2.56
N GLU A 412 17.26 -11.62 -1.85
CA GLU A 412 17.71 -10.29 -1.40
C GLU A 412 18.71 -10.38 -0.24
N GLU A 413 18.57 -11.41 0.62
CA GLU A 413 19.47 -11.67 1.75
C GLU A 413 20.85 -12.18 1.30
N ALA A 414 20.94 -12.78 0.12
CA ALA A 414 22.20 -13.28 -0.41
C ALA A 414 23.22 -12.14 -0.57
N ALA A 415 24.52 -12.47 -0.53
CA ALA A 415 25.57 -11.51 -0.82
C ALA A 415 25.41 -10.94 -2.24
N ALA A 416 25.80 -9.67 -2.43
CA ALA A 416 25.78 -9.04 -3.74
C ALA A 416 26.56 -9.89 -4.77
N SER A 417 25.99 -10.03 -5.97
CA SER A 417 26.64 -10.79 -7.06
C SER A 417 27.93 -10.09 -7.51
N GLU A 418 28.86 -10.85 -8.10
CA GLU A 418 30.10 -10.27 -8.65
C GLU A 418 29.86 -9.12 -9.62
N LYS A 419 28.76 -9.18 -10.41
CA LYS A 419 28.37 -8.10 -11.33
C LYS A 419 27.95 -6.85 -10.55
N GLN A 420 27.17 -7.00 -9.48
CA GLN A 420 26.74 -5.90 -8.63
C GLN A 420 27.93 -5.29 -7.88
N VAL A 421 28.81 -6.13 -7.30
CA VAL A 421 30.02 -5.67 -6.63
C VAL A 421 30.91 -4.85 -7.58
N LYS A 422 31.16 -5.35 -8.80
CA LYS A 422 31.92 -4.61 -9.82
C LYS A 422 31.26 -3.28 -10.21
N ALA A 423 29.92 -3.27 -10.32
CA ALA A 423 29.18 -2.05 -10.65
C ALA A 423 29.26 -1.03 -9.50
N LEU A 424 29.03 -1.44 -8.24
CA LEU A 424 29.13 -0.54 -7.07
C LEU A 424 30.54 0.07 -6.97
N LEU A 425 31.59 -0.74 -7.09
CA LEU A 425 32.98 -0.26 -7.07
C LEU A 425 33.28 0.72 -8.21
N ALA A 426 32.74 0.48 -9.41
CA ALA A 426 32.87 1.39 -10.55
C ALA A 426 32.24 2.77 -10.25
N PHE A 427 31.14 2.80 -9.51
CA PHE A 427 30.51 4.04 -9.04
C PHE A 427 31.22 4.65 -7.82
N GLY A 428 32.23 3.98 -7.25
CA GLY A 428 33.00 4.44 -6.10
C GLY A 428 32.32 4.15 -4.77
N ILE A 429 31.48 3.13 -4.72
CA ILE A 429 30.74 2.68 -3.53
C ILE A 429 31.45 1.45 -2.97
N ASP A 430 31.59 1.40 -1.67
CA ASP A 430 32.09 0.20 -0.98
C ASP A 430 31.03 -0.90 -1.09
N ALA A 431 31.47 -2.08 -1.50
CA ALA A 431 30.56 -3.22 -1.71
C ALA A 431 30.71 -4.30 -0.61
N ASP A 432 31.53 -4.05 0.43
CA ASP A 432 31.74 -5.02 1.50
C ASP A 432 30.49 -5.15 2.39
N GLY A 433 30.06 -6.39 2.60
CA GLY A 433 28.88 -6.70 3.39
C GLY A 433 27.53 -6.30 2.80
N VAL A 434 27.49 -5.84 1.54
CA VAL A 434 26.25 -5.42 0.88
C VAL A 434 25.44 -6.65 0.42
N SER A 435 24.17 -6.72 0.79
CA SER A 435 23.26 -7.77 0.31
C SER A 435 22.85 -7.55 -1.15
N LYS A 436 22.45 -8.63 -1.82
CA LYS A 436 22.03 -8.60 -3.23
C LYS A 436 20.84 -7.65 -3.47
N GLY A 437 19.89 -7.65 -2.56
CA GLY A 437 18.73 -6.76 -2.64
C GLY A 437 19.13 -5.29 -2.45
N TYR A 438 19.94 -4.98 -1.42
CA TYR A 438 20.38 -3.60 -1.18
C TYR A 438 21.25 -3.08 -2.33
N ALA A 439 22.13 -3.94 -2.88
CA ALA A 439 22.89 -3.62 -4.08
C ALA A 439 22.00 -3.28 -5.28
N SER A 440 20.91 -4.04 -5.49
CA SER A 440 19.90 -3.74 -6.53
C SER A 440 19.29 -2.37 -6.32
N GLN A 441 18.81 -2.10 -5.10
CA GLN A 441 18.17 -0.82 -4.76
C GLN A 441 19.09 0.39 -5.03
N ILE A 442 20.36 0.29 -4.65
CA ILE A 442 21.36 1.34 -4.93
C ILE A 442 21.59 1.52 -6.42
N LEU A 443 21.81 0.42 -7.15
CA LEU A 443 22.11 0.45 -8.58
C LEU A 443 20.93 0.99 -9.39
N ASP A 444 19.71 0.64 -9.03
CA ASP A 444 18.49 1.14 -9.70
C ASP A 444 18.41 2.68 -9.60
N ARG A 445 18.61 3.27 -8.40
CA ARG A 445 18.65 4.73 -8.23
C ARG A 445 19.76 5.39 -9.06
N ILE A 446 20.92 4.76 -9.11
CA ILE A 446 22.05 5.28 -9.90
C ILE A 446 21.75 5.24 -11.41
N PHE A 447 21.17 4.13 -11.89
CA PHE A 447 20.80 3.99 -13.29
C PHE A 447 19.66 4.92 -13.68
N ASP A 448 18.66 5.12 -12.80
CA ASP A 448 17.58 6.07 -13.02
C ASP A 448 18.09 7.49 -13.13
N ARG A 449 18.96 7.93 -12.22
CA ARG A 449 19.59 9.24 -12.30
C ARG A 449 20.36 9.42 -13.62
N ARG A 450 21.06 8.38 -14.06
CA ARG A 450 21.80 8.40 -15.32
C ARG A 450 20.86 8.49 -16.53
N ARG A 451 19.73 7.79 -16.51
CA ARG A 451 18.70 7.89 -17.58
C ARG A 451 18.09 9.28 -17.66
N GLN A 452 17.94 9.95 -16.52
CA GLN A 452 17.42 11.31 -16.40
C GLN A 452 18.48 12.41 -16.59
N ASP A 453 19.71 12.05 -16.99
CA ASP A 453 20.85 12.96 -17.11
C ASP A 453 21.15 13.79 -15.84
N LYS A 454 20.87 13.26 -14.65
CA LYS A 454 21.12 13.93 -13.37
C LYS A 454 22.57 13.73 -12.89
N ALA A 455 23.00 14.64 -12.01
CA ALA A 455 24.32 14.60 -11.39
C ALA A 455 24.62 13.24 -10.74
N SER A 456 25.82 12.70 -10.94
CA SER A 456 26.29 11.44 -10.37
C SER A 456 26.58 11.56 -8.88
N LEU A 457 26.57 10.44 -8.13
CA LEU A 457 26.91 10.41 -6.70
C LEU A 457 28.25 11.08 -6.38
N ARG A 458 29.28 10.87 -7.24
CA ARG A 458 30.60 11.51 -7.07
C ARG A 458 30.52 13.02 -7.21
N GLN A 459 29.74 13.52 -8.18
CA GLN A 459 29.53 14.96 -8.37
C GLN A 459 28.76 15.56 -7.18
N ILE A 460 27.71 14.87 -6.71
CA ILE A 460 26.95 15.29 -5.53
C ILE A 460 27.87 15.34 -4.31
N SER A 461 28.57 14.27 -4.01
CA SER A 461 29.50 14.20 -2.89
C SER A 461 30.62 15.25 -2.96
N CYS A 462 31.11 15.57 -4.16
CA CYS A 462 32.09 16.61 -4.37
C CYS A 462 31.51 18.00 -4.09
N LEU A 463 30.39 18.35 -4.72
CA LEU A 463 29.82 19.69 -4.67
C LEU A 463 29.24 20.03 -3.30
N ARG A 464 28.66 19.08 -2.58
CA ARG A 464 28.17 19.28 -1.20
C ARG A 464 29.29 19.69 -0.23
N LYS A 465 30.53 19.25 -0.42
CA LYS A 465 31.69 19.70 0.36
C LYS A 465 31.97 21.19 0.21
N PHE A 466 31.50 21.80 -0.87
CA PHE A 466 31.65 23.22 -1.16
C PHE A 466 30.36 24.03 -0.92
N GLY A 467 29.32 23.40 -0.32
CA GLY A 467 28.08 24.06 0.10
C GLY A 467 27.03 24.16 -1.02
N TYR A 468 27.18 23.40 -2.11
CA TYR A 468 26.17 23.30 -3.17
C TYR A 468 25.28 22.06 -2.95
N ASP A 469 24.00 22.17 -3.30
CA ASP A 469 23.11 21.03 -3.39
C ASP A 469 22.78 20.73 -4.86
N PRO A 470 23.47 19.75 -5.47
CA PRO A 470 23.32 19.42 -6.88
C PRO A 470 22.34 18.27 -7.12
N ILE A 471 21.43 17.96 -6.19
CA ILE A 471 20.57 16.78 -6.28
C ILE A 471 19.73 16.77 -7.57
N ASP A 472 19.24 17.93 -7.98
CA ASP A 472 18.43 18.10 -9.20
C ASP A 472 19.18 18.63 -10.41
N TRP A 473 20.47 18.87 -10.28
CA TRP A 473 21.27 19.37 -11.38
C TRP A 473 21.47 18.28 -12.45
N SER A 474 21.59 18.72 -13.72
CA SER A 474 22.03 17.82 -14.78
C SER A 474 23.52 17.46 -14.60
N PHE A 475 23.92 16.33 -15.22
CA PHE A 475 25.31 15.89 -15.20
C PHE A 475 26.27 16.98 -15.69
N ASP A 476 25.86 17.70 -16.74
CA ASP A 476 26.65 18.79 -17.33
C ASP A 476 26.74 20.01 -16.42
N GLN A 477 25.66 20.42 -15.78
CA GLN A 477 25.66 21.51 -14.80
C GLN A 477 26.63 21.24 -13.65
N ALA A 478 26.56 20.02 -13.10
CA ALA A 478 27.46 19.58 -12.05
C ALA A 478 28.92 19.52 -12.52
N SER A 479 29.18 19.01 -13.73
CA SER A 479 30.52 18.98 -14.32
C SER A 479 31.12 20.36 -14.53
N LYS A 480 30.33 21.30 -15.07
CA LYS A 480 30.74 22.70 -15.26
C LYS A 480 31.12 23.36 -13.94
N LYS A 481 30.31 23.14 -12.90
CA LYS A 481 30.57 23.71 -11.57
C LYS A 481 31.83 23.14 -10.93
N ILE A 482 32.05 21.84 -11.04
CA ILE A 482 33.28 21.16 -10.57
C ILE A 482 34.50 21.73 -11.30
N SER A 483 34.43 21.91 -12.62
CA SER A 483 35.51 22.51 -13.41
C SER A 483 35.82 23.96 -12.99
N GLN A 484 34.81 24.76 -12.70
CA GLN A 484 34.98 26.11 -12.16
C GLN A 484 35.68 26.11 -10.80
N LEU A 485 35.29 25.19 -9.89
CA LEU A 485 35.92 25.06 -8.57
C LEU A 485 37.39 24.59 -8.69
N ALA A 486 37.67 23.69 -9.61
CA ALA A 486 39.04 23.24 -9.90
C ALA A 486 39.92 24.36 -10.45
N ALA A 487 39.41 25.16 -11.37
CA ALA A 487 40.13 26.30 -11.97
C ALA A 487 40.53 27.36 -10.94
N VAL A 488 39.77 27.53 -9.85
CA VAL A 488 40.10 28.44 -8.74
C VAL A 488 40.82 27.76 -7.57
N GLY A 489 41.37 26.54 -7.81
CA GLY A 489 42.16 25.80 -6.82
C GLY A 489 41.38 25.30 -5.63
N TRP A 490 40.10 24.96 -5.81
CA TRP A 490 39.21 24.40 -4.77
C TRP A 490 39.04 25.32 -3.55
N LYS A 491 39.19 26.65 -3.71
CA LYS A 491 38.96 27.60 -2.62
C LYS A 491 37.46 27.72 -2.36
N ARG A 492 37.03 27.54 -1.09
CA ARG A 492 35.70 27.91 -0.63
C ARG A 492 35.57 29.43 -0.75
N TRP A 493 34.72 29.93 -1.63
CA TRP A 493 34.22 31.27 -1.54
C TRP A 493 33.33 31.28 -0.29
N ARG A 494 33.77 31.99 0.77
CA ARG A 494 32.85 32.37 1.82
C ARG A 494 31.91 33.40 1.16
N LEU A 495 30.70 32.94 0.86
CA LEU A 495 29.62 33.88 0.61
C LEU A 495 29.37 34.58 1.96
N HIS A 496 29.86 35.80 2.07
CA HIS A 496 29.38 36.78 3.02
C HIS A 496 28.07 37.33 2.45
N GLU A 497 27.04 37.29 3.29
CA GLU A 497 25.70 37.85 3.25
C GLU A 497 24.64 37.01 2.60
#